data_bd6c325feaddcc7e586bed2b5e820c7c
#
_entry.id   bd6c325feaddcc7e586bed2b5e820c7c
#
_cell.length_a   1.000
_cell.length_b   1.000
_cell.length_c   1.000
_cell.angle_alpha   90.00
_cell.angle_beta   90.00
_cell.angle_gamma   90.00
#
_symmetry.space_group_name_H-M   'P 1'
#
loop_
_entity.id
_entity.type
_entity.pdbx_description
1 polymer ?
#
loop_
_entity_poly.entity_id
_entity_poly.type
_entity_poly.pdbx_seq_one_letter_code
_entity_poly.pdbx_strand_id
1 'polypeptide(L)'
;MNYLKTGDREAILKKKRVVVKVGTSSITYENGKVNFRYLDHLTRQLADLKNRGFDVVLVTSGAIGVGLPMLGFHKKPDFLPYKQAAAAVGQGALMNTYEHLFHEYGQTVGQLLFTKGDAVNSKRYLYMRGTIQALLELGAIPIVNENDAVSADEIKIGDNDTLSAIVASVAEADLLIILSDIQGLYTKDPKSHPDAELIHEVPAFSRELFAIAGGAGTARGTGGMYTKIQAAEICVHSGIDMIIAKSDEKEVLLRIMDGEEIGTLFRGENVHPQLKKRDIIIGTAVKGKIFVDEGCRKALLEKGSSLLPVGIIDVKGDFSDGDTVAVYFEDQELARGISHYSSEDVQKIMGHRTEGLSEALGMAAPYDTVIHRDNLLVMR
;
A
#
# COMPACT_ATOMS: atom_id res chain seq x y z
N MET A 1 14.27 20.91 -16.27
CA MET A 1 12.79 20.98 -16.18
C MET A 1 12.39 22.12 -15.27
N ASN A 2 11.32 22.83 -15.56
CA ASN A 2 10.91 23.99 -14.77
C ASN A 2 9.93 23.51 -13.68
N TYR A 3 10.44 23.07 -12.54
CA TYR A 3 9.67 22.54 -11.40
C TYR A 3 8.97 23.63 -10.55
N LEU A 4 9.14 24.91 -10.89
CA LEU A 4 8.62 26.04 -10.11
C LEU A 4 7.27 26.56 -10.60
N LYS A 5 6.65 25.91 -11.63
CA LYS A 5 5.33 26.28 -12.07
C LYS A 5 4.27 25.74 -11.11
N THR A 6 3.28 26.59 -10.80
CA THR A 6 2.05 26.19 -10.13
C THR A 6 1.39 25.04 -10.88
N GLY A 7 1.12 23.94 -10.18
CA GLY A 7 0.51 22.74 -10.74
C GLY A 7 -1.02 22.84 -10.77
N ASP A 8 -1.63 22.27 -11.79
CA ASP A 8 -3.09 22.08 -11.79
C ASP A 8 -3.50 21.02 -10.78
N ARG A 9 -4.19 21.42 -9.71
CA ARG A 9 -4.71 20.55 -8.65
C ARG A 9 -6.14 20.05 -8.93
N GLU A 10 -6.79 20.42 -10.01
CA GLU A 10 -8.14 19.97 -10.35
C GLU A 10 -8.26 18.45 -10.47
N ALA A 11 -7.19 17.77 -10.89
CA ALA A 11 -7.16 16.31 -10.95
C ALA A 11 -7.34 15.66 -9.56
N ILE A 12 -6.96 16.33 -8.47
CA ILE A 12 -7.11 15.81 -7.10
C ILE A 12 -8.59 15.71 -6.73
N LEU A 13 -9.44 16.63 -7.20
CA LEU A 13 -10.88 16.61 -6.95
C LEU A 13 -11.59 15.35 -7.46
N LYS A 14 -10.96 14.62 -8.40
CA LYS A 14 -11.48 13.37 -8.97
C LYS A 14 -10.99 12.12 -8.23
N LYS A 15 -10.05 12.25 -7.29
CA LYS A 15 -9.51 11.13 -6.50
C LYS A 15 -10.56 10.65 -5.52
N LYS A 16 -10.62 9.35 -5.30
CA LYS A 16 -11.59 8.73 -4.39
C LYS A 16 -10.92 7.93 -3.29
N ARG A 17 -9.79 7.27 -3.57
CA ARG A 17 -9.06 6.46 -2.58
C ARG A 17 -7.75 7.12 -2.23
N VAL A 18 -7.59 7.44 -0.96
CA VAL A 18 -6.46 8.19 -0.41
C VAL A 18 -5.76 7.38 0.66
N VAL A 19 -4.44 7.24 0.52
CA VAL A 19 -3.57 6.75 1.58
C VAL A 19 -2.90 7.95 2.23
N VAL A 20 -3.00 8.06 3.56
CA VAL A 20 -2.35 9.12 4.34
C VAL A 20 -1.28 8.50 5.22
N LYS A 21 -0.05 8.99 5.13
CA LYS A 21 1.05 8.55 5.98
C LYS A 21 1.43 9.62 6.99
N VAL A 22 1.58 9.21 8.25
CA VAL A 22 2.05 10.07 9.34
C VAL A 22 3.30 9.51 10.00
N GLY A 23 4.28 10.39 10.25
CA GLY A 23 5.56 10.03 10.88
C GLY A 23 5.54 10.08 12.40
N THR A 24 6.51 9.42 13.03
CA THR A 24 6.66 9.38 14.51
C THR A 24 6.76 10.77 15.13
N SER A 25 7.53 11.68 14.50
CA SER A 25 7.74 13.06 15.02
C SER A 25 6.45 13.87 15.13
N SER A 26 5.42 13.55 14.35
CA SER A 26 4.11 14.22 14.43
C SER A 26 3.24 13.64 15.53
N ILE A 27 3.27 12.31 15.72
CA ILE A 27 2.37 11.62 16.63
C ILE A 27 2.92 11.46 18.06
N THR A 28 4.20 11.78 18.28
CA THR A 28 4.83 11.76 19.62
C THR A 28 5.54 13.08 19.91
N TYR A 29 5.56 13.46 21.16
CA TYR A 29 6.46 14.49 21.67
C TYR A 29 7.89 13.95 21.79
N GLU A 30 8.88 14.82 21.97
CA GLU A 30 10.30 14.46 22.16
C GLU A 30 10.52 13.50 23.35
N ASN A 31 9.68 13.58 24.38
CA ASN A 31 9.70 12.68 25.53
C ASN A 31 9.03 11.32 25.28
N GLY A 32 8.64 11.02 24.05
CA GLY A 32 8.01 9.78 23.61
C GLY A 32 6.52 9.63 23.99
N LYS A 33 5.93 10.62 24.69
CA LYS A 33 4.48 10.61 24.96
C LYS A 33 3.69 10.88 23.69
N VAL A 34 2.53 10.26 23.60
CA VAL A 34 1.60 10.45 22.48
C VAL A 34 1.11 11.90 22.40
N ASN A 35 1.17 12.49 21.22
CA ASN A 35 0.66 13.82 20.94
C ASN A 35 -0.85 13.73 20.60
N PHE A 36 -1.67 13.63 21.64
CA PHE A 36 -3.14 13.52 21.50
C PHE A 36 -3.75 14.67 20.71
N ARG A 37 -3.26 15.88 20.89
CA ARG A 37 -3.76 17.07 20.15
C ARG A 37 -3.61 16.88 18.64
N TYR A 38 -2.45 16.37 18.21
CA TYR A 38 -2.19 16.10 16.80
C TYR A 38 -3.03 14.92 16.29
N LEU A 39 -3.07 13.82 17.04
CA LEU A 39 -3.85 12.63 16.66
C LEU A 39 -5.34 12.92 16.54
N ASP A 40 -5.92 13.68 17.48
CA ASP A 40 -7.32 14.10 17.41
C ASP A 40 -7.60 14.95 16.16
N HIS A 41 -6.72 15.91 15.87
CA HIS A 41 -6.84 16.74 14.66
C HIS A 41 -6.70 15.91 13.36
N LEU A 42 -5.80 14.95 13.33
CA LEU A 42 -5.61 14.02 12.21
C LEU A 42 -6.84 13.13 12.00
N THR A 43 -7.29 12.46 13.07
CA THR A 43 -8.42 11.53 13.00
C THR A 43 -9.71 12.22 12.61
N ARG A 44 -9.95 13.46 13.10
CA ARG A 44 -11.08 14.29 12.69
C ARG A 44 -11.08 14.55 11.18
N GLN A 45 -9.93 14.93 10.59
CA GLN A 45 -9.84 15.17 9.15
C GLN A 45 -10.07 13.88 8.35
N LEU A 46 -9.50 12.75 8.78
CA LEU A 46 -9.68 11.46 8.10
C LEU A 46 -11.14 10.99 8.18
N ALA A 47 -11.80 11.18 9.33
CA ALA A 47 -13.22 10.90 9.51
C ALA A 47 -14.12 11.80 8.63
N ASP A 48 -13.77 13.08 8.47
CA ASP A 48 -14.48 13.99 7.58
C ASP A 48 -14.34 13.55 6.12
N LEU A 49 -13.14 13.20 5.67
CA LEU A 49 -12.92 12.66 4.33
C LEU A 49 -13.74 11.39 4.10
N LYS A 50 -13.76 10.47 5.08
CA LYS A 50 -14.57 9.24 4.99
C LYS A 50 -16.06 9.59 4.87
N ASN A 51 -16.58 10.52 5.65
CA ASN A 51 -17.98 10.98 5.62
C ASN A 51 -18.31 11.71 4.29
N ARG A 52 -17.33 12.33 3.64
CA ARG A 52 -17.43 12.92 2.28
C ARG A 52 -17.44 11.88 1.17
N GLY A 53 -17.28 10.58 1.51
CA GLY A 53 -17.33 9.45 0.56
C GLY A 53 -15.99 9.04 -0.01
N PHE A 54 -14.86 9.45 0.59
CA PHE A 54 -13.54 8.96 0.22
C PHE A 54 -13.24 7.61 0.88
N ASP A 55 -12.53 6.75 0.15
CA ASP A 55 -11.86 5.59 0.73
C ASP A 55 -10.56 6.04 1.38
N VAL A 56 -10.44 5.87 2.69
CA VAL A 56 -9.30 6.37 3.48
C VAL A 56 -8.52 5.20 4.07
N VAL A 57 -7.20 5.20 3.88
CA VAL A 57 -6.25 4.27 4.52
C VAL A 57 -5.21 5.10 5.26
N LEU A 58 -4.96 4.80 6.53
CA LEU A 58 -3.93 5.45 7.33
C LEU A 58 -2.70 4.55 7.45
N VAL A 59 -1.52 5.07 7.10
CA VAL A 59 -0.22 4.45 7.40
C VAL A 59 0.43 5.23 8.54
N THR A 60 0.60 4.59 9.67
CA THR A 60 1.16 5.21 10.87
C THR A 60 2.58 4.72 11.15
N SER A 61 3.26 5.39 12.06
CA SER A 61 4.56 5.03 12.61
C SER A 61 4.53 5.13 14.13
N GLY A 62 5.68 4.97 14.78
CA GLY A 62 5.88 5.40 16.17
C GLY A 62 5.62 4.33 17.22
N ALA A 63 5.31 3.09 16.86
CA ALA A 63 5.10 2.03 17.83
C ALA A 63 6.28 1.89 18.81
N ILE A 64 7.52 1.84 18.31
CA ILE A 64 8.72 1.80 19.17
C ILE A 64 8.79 3.05 20.05
N GLY A 65 8.57 4.24 19.47
CA GLY A 65 8.66 5.52 20.20
C GLY A 65 7.67 5.61 21.36
N VAL A 66 6.45 5.12 21.16
CA VAL A 66 5.40 5.08 22.19
C VAL A 66 5.71 4.00 23.25
N GLY A 67 6.21 2.84 22.86
CA GLY A 67 6.45 1.73 23.79
C GLY A 67 7.68 1.89 24.68
N LEU A 68 8.73 2.59 24.22
CA LEU A 68 9.95 2.78 24.99
C LEU A 68 9.71 3.42 26.38
N PRO A 69 9.03 4.58 26.49
CA PRO A 69 8.74 5.17 27.78
C PRO A 69 7.84 4.30 28.68
N MET A 70 6.90 3.54 28.07
CA MET A 70 6.02 2.63 28.80
C MET A 70 6.78 1.47 29.45
N LEU A 71 7.93 1.09 28.88
CA LEU A 71 8.83 0.08 29.41
C LEU A 71 9.97 0.68 30.26
N GLY A 72 9.93 1.99 30.57
CA GLY A 72 10.92 2.66 31.40
C GLY A 72 12.23 3.00 30.68
N PHE A 73 12.27 2.93 29.35
CA PHE A 73 13.45 3.34 28.59
C PHE A 73 13.46 4.87 28.35
N HIS A 74 14.54 5.52 28.74
CA HIS A 74 14.78 6.95 28.48
C HIS A 74 15.54 7.20 27.17
N LYS A 75 16.17 6.15 26.60
CA LYS A 75 16.89 6.19 25.31
C LYS A 75 16.57 4.94 24.52
N LYS A 76 16.64 5.06 23.20
CA LYS A 76 16.43 3.92 22.28
C LYS A 76 17.56 2.89 22.50
N PRO A 77 17.24 1.66 22.89
CA PRO A 77 18.25 0.62 23.09
C PRO A 77 18.83 0.16 21.74
N ASP A 78 20.10 -0.29 21.77
CA ASP A 78 20.72 -0.89 20.56
C ASP A 78 20.27 -2.34 20.36
N PHE A 79 19.95 -3.03 21.45
CA PHE A 79 19.56 -4.44 21.44
C PHE A 79 18.21 -4.66 20.78
N LEU A 80 18.21 -5.42 19.67
CA LEU A 80 17.04 -5.64 18.82
C LEU A 80 15.80 -6.17 19.56
N PRO A 81 15.89 -7.21 20.44
CA PRO A 81 14.73 -7.69 21.18
C PRO A 81 14.05 -6.64 22.04
N TYR A 82 14.78 -5.67 22.58
CA TYR A 82 14.17 -4.57 23.34
C TYR A 82 13.41 -3.59 22.44
N LYS A 83 13.91 -3.35 21.22
CA LYS A 83 13.18 -2.55 20.20
C LYS A 83 11.90 -3.27 19.80
N GLN A 84 11.97 -4.58 19.56
CA GLN A 84 10.80 -5.41 19.21
C GLN A 84 9.77 -5.45 20.33
N ALA A 85 10.22 -5.62 21.60
CA ALA A 85 9.33 -5.56 22.74
C ALA A 85 8.66 -4.18 22.90
N ALA A 86 9.42 -3.09 22.70
CA ALA A 86 8.87 -1.75 22.70
C ALA A 86 7.86 -1.55 21.56
N ALA A 87 8.13 -2.06 20.37
CA ALA A 87 7.18 -2.03 19.25
C ALA A 87 5.87 -2.75 19.59
N ALA A 88 5.96 -3.95 20.19
CA ALA A 88 4.78 -4.73 20.58
C ALA A 88 3.90 -4.00 21.61
N VAL A 89 4.50 -3.42 22.65
CA VAL A 89 3.78 -2.63 23.67
C VAL A 89 3.20 -1.35 23.07
N GLY A 90 4.02 -0.62 22.34
CA GLY A 90 3.61 0.68 21.77
C GLY A 90 2.59 0.55 20.64
N GLN A 91 2.62 -0.52 19.85
CA GLN A 91 1.61 -0.77 18.82
C GLN A 91 0.22 -0.95 19.43
N GLY A 92 0.11 -1.72 20.53
CA GLY A 92 -1.16 -1.88 21.24
C GLY A 92 -1.70 -0.55 21.79
N ALA A 93 -0.82 0.24 22.43
CA ALA A 93 -1.19 1.56 22.96
C ALA A 93 -1.61 2.55 21.86
N LEU A 94 -0.88 2.54 20.73
CA LEU A 94 -1.17 3.42 19.59
C LEU A 94 -2.51 3.06 18.95
N MET A 95 -2.78 1.76 18.72
CA MET A 95 -4.06 1.31 18.17
C MET A 95 -5.24 1.64 19.08
N ASN A 96 -5.10 1.42 20.39
CA ASN A 96 -6.12 1.81 21.35
C ASN A 96 -6.42 3.32 21.29
N THR A 97 -5.38 4.15 21.11
CA THR A 97 -5.56 5.60 20.94
C THR A 97 -6.33 5.93 19.66
N TYR A 98 -5.96 5.33 18.53
CA TYR A 98 -6.69 5.54 17.27
C TYR A 98 -8.13 5.07 17.35
N GLU A 99 -8.37 3.89 17.93
CA GLU A 99 -9.71 3.32 18.09
C GLU A 99 -10.62 4.28 18.87
N HIS A 100 -10.15 4.79 20.02
CA HIS A 100 -10.90 5.74 20.81
C HIS A 100 -11.20 7.04 20.02
N LEU A 101 -10.19 7.63 19.39
CA LEU A 101 -10.38 8.88 18.66
C LEU A 101 -11.32 8.71 17.44
N PHE A 102 -11.16 7.66 16.66
CA PHE A 102 -12.05 7.39 15.52
C PHE A 102 -13.48 7.05 15.96
N HIS A 103 -13.62 6.34 17.09
CA HIS A 103 -14.93 6.03 17.65
C HIS A 103 -15.75 7.29 17.99
N GLU A 104 -15.11 8.33 18.54
CA GLU A 104 -15.74 9.64 18.80
C GLU A 104 -16.31 10.29 17.53
N TYR A 105 -15.72 9.99 16.36
CA TYR A 105 -16.21 10.44 15.05
C TYR A 105 -17.10 9.41 14.33
N GLY A 106 -17.51 8.34 15.02
CA GLY A 106 -18.39 7.29 14.48
C GLY A 106 -17.74 6.41 13.42
N GLN A 107 -16.40 6.31 13.42
CA GLN A 107 -15.66 5.49 12.46
C GLN A 107 -15.14 4.20 13.10
N THR A 108 -15.21 3.10 12.34
CA THR A 108 -14.59 1.82 12.70
C THR A 108 -13.21 1.73 12.05
N VAL A 109 -12.24 1.20 12.78
CA VAL A 109 -10.87 1.01 12.29
C VAL A 109 -10.46 -0.46 12.27
N GLY A 110 -9.59 -0.84 11.33
CA GLY A 110 -9.01 -2.19 11.25
C GLY A 110 -7.50 -2.14 11.20
N GLN A 111 -6.81 -2.86 12.09
CA GLN A 111 -5.34 -2.92 12.11
C GLN A 111 -4.79 -3.91 11.10
N LEU A 112 -3.75 -3.49 10.34
CA LEU A 112 -2.91 -4.36 9.53
C LEU A 112 -1.44 -4.10 9.84
N LEU A 113 -0.67 -5.19 10.03
CA LEU A 113 0.77 -5.11 10.26
C LEU A 113 1.51 -5.83 9.14
N PHE A 114 2.43 -5.13 8.48
CA PHE A 114 3.17 -5.63 7.34
C PHE A 114 4.67 -5.68 7.60
N THR A 115 5.32 -6.62 6.92
CA THR A 115 6.77 -6.65 6.79
C THR A 115 7.16 -6.46 5.32
N LYS A 116 8.41 -6.13 5.06
CA LYS A 116 8.93 -6.06 3.68
C LYS A 116 8.79 -7.40 2.93
N GLY A 117 8.93 -8.52 3.65
CA GLY A 117 8.75 -9.85 3.10
C GLY A 117 7.32 -10.11 2.60
N ASP A 118 6.33 -9.49 3.21
CA ASP A 118 4.93 -9.64 2.81
C ASP A 118 4.65 -8.93 1.47
N ALA A 119 5.32 -7.80 1.21
CA ALA A 119 5.16 -7.05 -0.03
C ALA A 119 5.76 -7.76 -1.27
N VAL A 120 6.82 -8.57 -1.08
CA VAL A 120 7.47 -9.31 -2.18
C VAL A 120 6.92 -10.72 -2.35
N ASN A 121 6.15 -11.24 -1.41
CA ASN A 121 5.50 -12.53 -1.49
C ASN A 121 4.12 -12.40 -2.14
N SER A 122 3.95 -12.95 -3.34
CA SER A 122 2.73 -12.82 -4.15
C SER A 122 1.46 -13.24 -3.39
N LYS A 123 1.51 -14.32 -2.61
CA LYS A 123 0.39 -14.81 -1.82
C LYS A 123 -0.01 -13.84 -0.70
N ARG A 124 0.98 -13.36 0.07
CA ARG A 124 0.74 -12.40 1.15
C ARG A 124 0.27 -11.05 0.61
N TYR A 125 0.83 -10.62 -0.52
CA TYR A 125 0.36 -9.43 -1.24
C TYR A 125 -1.14 -9.52 -1.56
N LEU A 126 -1.62 -10.67 -2.09
CA LEU A 126 -3.04 -10.87 -2.39
C LEU A 126 -3.92 -10.84 -1.14
N TYR A 127 -3.49 -11.48 -0.06
CA TYR A 127 -4.24 -11.44 1.20
C TYR A 127 -4.32 -10.02 1.77
N MET A 128 -3.21 -9.27 1.72
CA MET A 128 -3.18 -7.87 2.13
C MET A 128 -4.17 -7.05 1.32
N ARG A 129 -4.14 -7.17 -0.01
CA ARG A 129 -5.06 -6.49 -0.92
C ARG A 129 -6.52 -6.86 -0.62
N GLY A 130 -6.82 -8.14 -0.50
CA GLY A 130 -8.18 -8.61 -0.17
C GLY A 130 -8.68 -8.08 1.16
N THR A 131 -7.82 -8.06 2.20
CA THR A 131 -8.19 -7.53 3.52
C THR A 131 -8.43 -6.01 3.49
N ILE A 132 -7.56 -5.24 2.83
CA ILE A 132 -7.75 -3.78 2.68
C ILE A 132 -9.05 -3.50 1.93
N GLN A 133 -9.28 -4.18 0.81
CA GLN A 133 -10.49 -4.01 0.02
C GLN A 133 -11.75 -4.32 0.82
N ALA A 134 -11.78 -5.44 1.54
CA ALA A 134 -12.92 -5.84 2.38
C ALA A 134 -13.19 -4.83 3.50
N LEU A 135 -12.15 -4.31 4.17
CA LEU A 135 -12.32 -3.27 5.20
C LEU A 135 -12.93 -2.01 4.61
N LEU A 136 -12.47 -1.56 3.44
CA LEU A 136 -13.01 -0.37 2.77
C LEU A 136 -14.47 -0.58 2.34
N GLU A 137 -14.82 -1.75 1.79
CA GLU A 137 -16.19 -2.11 1.40
C GLU A 137 -17.15 -2.19 2.60
N LEU A 138 -16.65 -2.68 3.74
CA LEU A 138 -17.40 -2.73 5.00
C LEU A 138 -17.45 -1.36 5.72
N GLY A 139 -16.85 -0.33 5.14
CA GLY A 139 -16.88 1.03 5.67
C GLY A 139 -15.87 1.30 6.80
N ALA A 140 -14.94 0.38 7.08
CA ALA A 140 -13.89 0.59 8.06
C ALA A 140 -12.70 1.37 7.45
N ILE A 141 -11.91 2.03 8.31
CA ILE A 141 -10.65 2.69 7.94
C ILE A 141 -9.49 1.74 8.28
N PRO A 142 -8.75 1.20 7.28
CA PRO A 142 -7.56 0.42 7.54
C PRO A 142 -6.45 1.29 8.15
N ILE A 143 -5.87 0.86 9.27
CA ILE A 143 -4.69 1.46 9.88
C ILE A 143 -3.53 0.49 9.73
N VAL A 144 -2.52 0.90 8.97
CA VAL A 144 -1.38 0.08 8.59
C VAL A 144 -0.11 0.56 9.32
N ASN A 145 0.68 -0.37 9.82
CA ASN A 145 2.03 -0.11 10.33
C ASN A 145 2.99 -1.24 9.97
N GLU A 146 4.30 -0.98 10.11
CA GLU A 146 5.28 -2.06 10.03
C GLU A 146 5.13 -2.99 11.23
N ASN A 147 5.30 -4.31 11.00
CA ASN A 147 5.36 -5.30 12.06
C ASN A 147 6.76 -5.34 12.68
N ASP A 148 7.11 -4.26 13.36
CA ASP A 148 8.41 -4.11 14.03
C ASP A 148 8.69 -5.19 15.09
N ALA A 149 7.66 -5.88 15.59
CA ALA A 149 7.82 -6.94 16.61
C ALA A 149 8.50 -8.20 16.04
N VAL A 150 8.40 -8.43 14.73
CA VAL A 150 9.00 -9.59 14.06
C VAL A 150 9.95 -9.21 12.91
N SER A 151 10.13 -7.92 12.63
CA SER A 151 11.09 -7.44 11.63
C SER A 151 12.52 -7.52 12.16
N ALA A 152 13.44 -8.10 11.36
CA ALA A 152 14.88 -8.02 11.62
C ALA A 152 15.44 -6.69 11.08
N ASP A 153 16.49 -6.15 11.74
CA ASP A 153 17.12 -4.88 11.33
C ASP A 153 17.63 -4.87 9.87
N GLU A 154 18.01 -6.04 9.35
CA GLU A 154 18.51 -6.21 7.98
C GLU A 154 17.42 -6.14 6.90
N ILE A 155 16.16 -6.29 7.30
CA ILE A 155 15.00 -6.39 6.38
C ILE A 155 14.04 -5.20 6.56
N LYS A 156 14.38 -4.21 7.39
CA LYS A 156 13.51 -3.04 7.59
C LYS A 156 13.20 -2.36 6.26
N ILE A 157 11.92 -2.12 6.02
CA ILE A 157 11.48 -1.07 5.12
C ILE A 157 12.05 0.20 5.78
N GLY A 158 13.12 0.78 5.22
CA GLY A 158 13.94 1.81 5.88
C GLY A 158 13.19 3.00 6.46
N ASP A 159 11.92 3.21 6.08
CA ASP A 159 10.98 4.17 6.67
C ASP A 159 9.54 3.80 6.21
N ASN A 160 8.55 4.17 7.00
CA ASN A 160 7.14 4.03 6.64
C ASN A 160 6.72 4.88 5.41
N ASP A 161 7.58 5.74 4.88
CA ASP A 161 7.35 6.39 3.58
C ASP A 161 7.29 5.34 2.47
N THR A 162 8.30 4.47 2.36
CA THR A 162 8.32 3.36 1.39
C THR A 162 7.18 2.37 1.64
N LEU A 163 6.89 2.03 2.91
CA LEU A 163 5.73 1.20 3.25
C LEU A 163 4.43 1.83 2.76
N SER A 164 4.25 3.14 2.94
CA SER A 164 3.04 3.84 2.50
C SER A 164 2.84 3.82 0.99
N ALA A 165 3.92 3.89 0.20
CA ALA A 165 3.86 3.76 -1.25
C ALA A 165 3.48 2.33 -1.68
N ILE A 166 4.01 1.31 -1.00
CA ILE A 166 3.61 -0.09 -1.20
C ILE A 166 2.12 -0.27 -0.85
N VAL A 167 1.67 0.25 0.31
CA VAL A 167 0.27 0.20 0.73
C VAL A 167 -0.63 0.93 -0.28
N ALA A 168 -0.21 2.08 -0.79
CA ALA A 168 -0.95 2.80 -1.83
C ALA A 168 -1.11 1.96 -3.11
N SER A 169 -0.05 1.24 -3.51
CA SER A 169 -0.12 0.32 -4.65
C SER A 169 -1.03 -0.88 -4.37
N VAL A 170 -0.93 -1.51 -3.19
CA VAL A 170 -1.77 -2.65 -2.76
C VAL A 170 -3.24 -2.25 -2.66
N ALA A 171 -3.52 -1.07 -2.11
CA ALA A 171 -4.85 -0.52 -1.96
C ALA A 171 -5.44 0.01 -3.28
N GLU A 172 -4.67 0.03 -4.37
CA GLU A 172 -5.05 0.68 -5.63
C GLU A 172 -5.50 2.14 -5.41
N ALA A 173 -4.73 2.87 -4.62
CA ALA A 173 -5.04 4.25 -4.28
C ALA A 173 -4.86 5.18 -5.48
N ASP A 174 -5.62 6.28 -5.47
CA ASP A 174 -5.48 7.37 -6.44
C ASP A 174 -4.43 8.39 -5.99
N LEU A 175 -4.23 8.50 -4.68
CA LEU A 175 -3.37 9.51 -4.06
C LEU A 175 -2.71 8.97 -2.79
N LEU A 176 -1.41 9.23 -2.64
CA LEU A 176 -0.69 9.11 -1.37
C LEU A 176 -0.35 10.51 -0.83
N ILE A 177 -0.70 10.80 0.41
CA ILE A 177 -0.29 12.04 1.10
C ILE A 177 0.68 11.66 2.22
N ILE A 178 1.92 12.13 2.14
CA ILE A 178 2.93 11.97 3.19
C ILE A 178 2.98 13.26 4.02
N LEU A 179 2.48 13.17 5.25
CA LEU A 179 2.59 14.24 6.24
C LEU A 179 3.96 14.18 6.92
N SER A 180 4.72 15.27 6.81
CA SER A 180 6.11 15.39 7.24
C SER A 180 6.34 16.63 8.09
N ASP A 181 7.54 16.80 8.61
CA ASP A 181 8.02 18.00 9.31
C ASP A 181 8.43 19.13 8.35
N ILE A 182 8.44 18.89 7.04
CA ILE A 182 8.80 19.84 5.99
C ILE A 182 7.62 20.12 5.05
N GLN A 183 7.62 21.29 4.41
CA GLN A 183 6.53 21.70 3.52
C GLN A 183 6.44 20.88 2.24
N GLY A 184 7.57 20.35 1.74
CA GLY A 184 7.64 19.58 0.50
C GLY A 184 9.09 19.41 0.06
N LEU A 185 9.31 19.13 -1.22
CA LEU A 185 10.62 19.07 -1.84
C LEU A 185 11.09 20.48 -2.23
N TYR A 186 12.30 20.83 -1.85
CA TYR A 186 12.95 22.08 -2.20
C TYR A 186 14.03 21.85 -3.26
N THR A 187 14.38 22.92 -4.00
CA THR A 187 15.47 22.89 -4.99
C THR A 187 16.84 22.60 -4.37
N LYS A 188 16.99 22.90 -3.07
CA LYS A 188 18.18 22.68 -2.22
C LYS A 188 17.72 22.46 -0.78
N ASP A 189 18.62 22.04 0.12
CA ASP A 189 18.31 21.96 1.54
C ASP A 189 18.02 23.36 2.14
N PRO A 190 16.78 23.66 2.55
CA PRO A 190 16.42 25.00 3.05
C PRO A 190 17.09 25.36 4.38
N LYS A 191 17.62 24.36 5.12
CA LYS A 191 18.39 24.62 6.35
C LYS A 191 19.77 25.19 6.07
N SER A 192 20.34 24.84 4.93
CA SER A 192 21.70 25.21 4.53
C SER A 192 21.74 26.32 3.45
N HIS A 193 20.62 26.49 2.72
CA HIS A 193 20.53 27.41 1.57
C HIS A 193 19.27 28.29 1.70
N PRO A 194 19.44 29.57 2.07
CA PRO A 194 18.33 30.52 2.19
C PRO A 194 17.61 30.80 0.85
N ASP A 195 18.26 30.50 -0.27
CA ASP A 195 17.75 30.62 -1.64
C ASP A 195 17.04 29.34 -2.15
N ALA A 196 16.76 28.39 -1.24
CA ALA A 196 16.02 27.19 -1.58
C ALA A 196 14.54 27.52 -1.83
N GLU A 197 14.02 27.12 -2.98
CA GLU A 197 12.62 27.32 -3.37
C GLU A 197 11.83 26.01 -3.29
N LEU A 198 10.58 26.11 -2.85
CA LEU A 198 9.68 24.96 -2.80
C LEU A 198 9.29 24.52 -4.23
N ILE A 199 9.43 23.26 -4.51
CA ILE A 199 8.96 22.65 -5.75
C ILE A 199 7.49 22.29 -5.59
N HIS A 200 6.59 22.96 -6.31
CA HIS A 200 5.16 22.75 -6.19
C HIS A 200 4.68 21.50 -6.91
N GLU A 201 5.30 21.17 -8.06
CA GLU A 201 4.92 20.00 -8.87
C GLU A 201 6.14 19.35 -9.53
N VAL A 202 6.16 18.03 -9.51
CA VAL A 202 7.07 17.16 -10.27
C VAL A 202 6.24 16.41 -11.32
N PRO A 203 6.17 16.91 -12.57
CA PRO A 203 5.29 16.35 -13.60
C PRO A 203 5.77 15.00 -14.15
N ALA A 204 7.06 14.71 -14.03
CA ALA A 204 7.68 13.45 -14.42
C ALA A 204 8.84 13.12 -13.47
N PHE A 205 8.88 11.87 -13.01
CA PHE A 205 9.94 11.42 -12.14
C PHE A 205 11.27 11.31 -12.89
N SER A 206 12.35 11.78 -12.27
CA SER A 206 13.71 11.57 -12.76
C SER A 206 14.66 11.21 -11.62
N ARG A 207 15.71 10.43 -11.89
CA ARG A 207 16.72 10.06 -10.89
C ARG A 207 17.51 11.25 -10.34
N GLU A 208 17.49 12.39 -11.02
CA GLU A 208 18.10 13.63 -10.54
C GLU A 208 17.46 14.13 -9.24
N LEU A 209 16.21 13.78 -8.97
CA LEU A 209 15.51 14.10 -7.72
C LEU A 209 16.22 13.54 -6.49
N PHE A 210 16.89 12.39 -6.62
CA PHE A 210 17.70 11.85 -5.52
C PHE A 210 18.93 12.72 -5.20
N ALA A 211 19.50 13.40 -6.19
CA ALA A 211 20.59 14.34 -5.96
C ALA A 211 20.10 15.59 -5.20
N ILE A 212 18.92 16.10 -5.55
CA ILE A 212 18.25 17.21 -4.84
C ILE A 212 17.95 16.82 -3.39
N ALA A 213 17.57 15.58 -3.14
CA ALA A 213 17.28 15.04 -1.81
C ALA A 213 18.52 14.85 -0.90
N GLY A 214 19.73 15.25 -1.34
CA GLY A 214 20.96 15.20 -0.55
C GLY A 214 21.93 14.07 -0.91
N GLY A 215 21.71 13.36 -2.02
CA GLY A 215 22.62 12.31 -2.54
C GLY A 215 22.75 11.06 -1.66
N ALA A 216 23.45 10.04 -2.15
CA ALA A 216 23.68 8.76 -1.46
C ALA A 216 24.60 8.83 -0.22
N GLY A 217 25.11 10.02 0.14
CA GLY A 217 26.08 10.22 1.24
C GLY A 217 25.48 10.44 2.62
N THR A 218 24.17 10.72 2.74
CA THR A 218 23.48 10.93 4.01
C THR A 218 22.71 9.69 4.51
N ALA A 219 23.21 8.51 4.21
CA ALA A 219 22.60 7.18 4.50
C ALA A 219 22.43 6.85 6.01
N ARG A 220 22.46 7.82 6.92
CA ARG A 220 22.28 7.63 8.37
C ARG A 220 21.00 8.22 8.95
N GLY A 221 20.13 8.84 8.15
CA GLY A 221 18.83 9.36 8.60
C GLY A 221 17.70 8.44 8.19
N THR A 222 17.16 7.63 9.09
CA THR A 222 15.86 6.97 8.92
C THR A 222 14.81 8.07 8.78
N GLY A 223 14.14 8.23 7.62
CA GLY A 223 13.03 9.17 7.44
C GLY A 223 13.35 10.51 6.77
N GLY A 224 14.45 10.63 6.05
CA GLY A 224 14.83 11.85 5.32
C GLY A 224 14.07 12.05 4.00
N MET A 225 14.42 13.14 3.27
CA MET A 225 13.88 13.41 1.93
C MET A 225 14.14 12.25 0.97
N TYR A 226 15.25 11.53 1.10
CA TYR A 226 15.61 10.39 0.27
C TYR A 226 14.53 9.30 0.27
N THR A 227 14.01 8.91 1.45
CA THR A 227 12.94 7.90 1.57
C THR A 227 11.62 8.37 0.95
N LYS A 228 11.33 9.67 1.02
CA LYS A 228 10.16 10.26 0.36
C LYS A 228 10.29 10.25 -1.16
N ILE A 229 11.48 10.45 -1.70
CA ILE A 229 11.73 10.33 -3.14
C ILE A 229 11.66 8.86 -3.59
N GLN A 230 12.10 7.90 -2.78
CA GLN A 230 11.88 6.48 -3.05
C GLN A 230 10.39 6.13 -3.07
N ALA A 231 9.61 6.66 -2.13
CA ALA A 231 8.17 6.49 -2.11
C ALA A 231 7.51 7.13 -3.35
N ALA A 232 7.99 8.31 -3.77
CA ALA A 232 7.52 8.97 -4.98
C ALA A 232 7.82 8.15 -6.24
N GLU A 233 9.00 7.54 -6.35
CA GLU A 233 9.37 6.65 -7.46
C GLU A 233 8.36 5.49 -7.59
N ILE A 234 8.07 4.81 -6.46
CA ILE A 234 7.08 3.72 -6.42
C ILE A 234 5.69 4.21 -6.84
N CYS A 235 5.22 5.33 -6.28
CA CYS A 235 3.89 5.87 -6.58
C CYS A 235 3.77 6.26 -8.05
N VAL A 236 4.72 7.05 -8.57
CA VAL A 236 4.70 7.56 -9.95
C VAL A 236 4.66 6.41 -10.94
N HIS A 237 5.55 5.44 -10.82
CA HIS A 237 5.57 4.24 -11.68
C HIS A 237 4.34 3.35 -11.50
N SER A 238 3.67 3.43 -10.34
CA SER A 238 2.38 2.77 -10.12
C SER A 238 1.19 3.61 -10.62
N GLY A 239 1.39 4.76 -11.25
CA GLY A 239 0.33 5.67 -11.71
C GLY A 239 -0.48 6.28 -10.56
N ILE A 240 0.13 6.46 -9.39
CA ILE A 240 -0.45 7.05 -8.19
C ILE A 240 0.15 8.44 -8.01
N ASP A 241 -0.68 9.46 -7.86
CA ASP A 241 -0.19 10.78 -7.47
C ASP A 241 0.31 10.74 -6.02
N MET A 242 1.38 11.48 -5.72
CA MET A 242 1.87 11.59 -4.34
C MET A 242 2.07 13.05 -3.95
N ILE A 243 1.68 13.40 -2.72
CA ILE A 243 1.92 14.74 -2.15
C ILE A 243 2.76 14.60 -0.89
N ILE A 244 3.81 15.43 -0.79
CA ILE A 244 4.53 15.68 0.46
C ILE A 244 4.04 17.01 1.01
N ALA A 245 3.53 17.03 2.24
CA ALA A 245 3.04 18.24 2.88
C ALA A 245 3.44 18.31 4.36
N LYS A 246 3.42 19.51 4.91
CA LYS A 246 3.76 19.74 6.31
C LYS A 246 2.61 19.28 7.20
N SER A 247 2.92 18.49 8.22
CA SER A 247 1.94 17.85 9.08
C SER A 247 1.21 18.79 10.05
N ASP A 248 1.81 19.94 10.38
CA ASP A 248 1.26 20.95 11.29
C ASP A 248 0.47 22.07 10.57
N GLU A 249 0.31 21.98 9.26
CA GLU A 249 -0.59 22.86 8.50
C GLU A 249 -2.03 22.66 8.94
N LYS A 250 -2.76 23.75 9.10
CA LYS A 250 -4.18 23.72 9.52
C LYS A 250 -5.02 23.04 8.45
N GLU A 251 -5.74 21.98 8.85
CA GLU A 251 -6.68 21.23 7.99
C GLU A 251 -6.07 20.78 6.64
N VAL A 252 -4.78 20.40 6.71
CA VAL A 252 -3.95 20.10 5.54
C VAL A 252 -4.58 19.07 4.61
N LEU A 253 -5.19 18.01 5.15
CA LEU A 253 -5.80 16.95 4.35
C LEU A 253 -7.04 17.45 3.61
N LEU A 254 -7.90 18.20 4.29
CA LEU A 254 -9.14 18.74 3.70
C LEU A 254 -8.79 19.73 2.59
N ARG A 255 -7.87 20.65 2.85
CA ARG A 255 -7.42 21.66 1.87
C ARG A 255 -6.76 21.04 0.65
N ILE A 256 -5.91 20.01 0.82
CA ILE A 256 -5.35 19.24 -0.31
C ILE A 256 -6.47 18.62 -1.13
N MET A 257 -7.44 17.95 -0.48
CA MET A 257 -8.54 17.28 -1.17
C MET A 257 -9.56 18.27 -1.78
N ASP A 258 -9.57 19.51 -1.34
CA ASP A 258 -10.31 20.61 -1.94
C ASP A 258 -9.54 21.31 -3.09
N GLY A 259 -8.35 20.78 -3.45
CA GLY A 259 -7.56 21.24 -4.61
C GLY A 259 -6.63 22.40 -4.31
N GLU A 260 -6.37 22.75 -3.04
CA GLU A 260 -5.39 23.79 -2.72
C GLU A 260 -3.97 23.35 -3.04
N GLU A 261 -3.15 24.29 -3.49
CA GLU A 261 -1.75 24.06 -3.81
C GLU A 261 -0.89 24.04 -2.54
N ILE A 262 -0.88 22.89 -1.86
CA ILE A 262 -0.11 22.63 -0.66
C ILE A 262 0.95 21.58 -0.95
N GLY A 263 2.17 21.82 -0.50
CA GLY A 263 3.29 20.90 -0.61
C GLY A 263 3.80 20.66 -2.04
N THR A 264 4.46 19.52 -2.24
CA THR A 264 4.97 19.07 -3.54
C THR A 264 4.14 17.92 -4.06
N LEU A 265 3.55 18.08 -5.24
CA LEU A 265 2.84 17.03 -5.97
C LEU A 265 3.77 16.32 -6.94
N PHE A 266 3.85 15.01 -6.86
CA PHE A 266 4.45 14.11 -7.85
C PHE A 266 3.32 13.48 -8.65
N ARG A 267 3.33 13.67 -9.98
CA ARG A 267 2.30 13.13 -10.87
C ARG A 267 2.57 11.67 -11.17
N GLY A 268 1.56 10.85 -10.96
CA GLY A 268 1.55 9.46 -11.40
C GLY A 268 1.64 9.37 -12.93
N GLU A 269 2.43 8.43 -13.42
CA GLU A 269 2.47 8.13 -14.85
C GLU A 269 1.10 7.61 -15.32
N ASN A 270 0.74 7.89 -16.58
CA ASN A 270 -0.43 7.29 -17.21
C ASN A 270 -0.16 5.80 -17.48
N VAL A 271 -0.15 4.99 -16.41
CA VAL A 271 0.06 3.55 -16.52
C VAL A 271 -1.29 2.89 -16.82
N HIS A 272 -1.38 2.26 -17.99
CA HIS A 272 -2.59 1.49 -18.32
C HIS A 272 -2.79 0.41 -17.23
N PRO A 273 -4.00 0.24 -16.66
CA PRO A 273 -4.25 -0.74 -15.58
C PRO A 273 -3.73 -2.15 -15.87
N GLN A 274 -3.68 -2.53 -17.16
CA GLN A 274 -3.11 -3.81 -17.61
C GLN A 274 -1.58 -3.89 -17.45
N LEU A 275 -0.84 -2.77 -17.43
CA LEU A 275 0.62 -2.78 -17.26
C LEU A 275 1.00 -3.09 -15.80
N LYS A 276 0.24 -2.59 -14.82
CA LYS A 276 0.44 -2.94 -13.39
C LYS A 276 0.29 -4.45 -13.14
N LYS A 277 -0.72 -5.07 -13.75
CA LYS A 277 -0.93 -6.53 -13.68
C LYS A 277 0.21 -7.29 -14.38
N ARG A 278 0.69 -6.75 -15.50
CA ARG A 278 1.72 -7.34 -16.32
C ARG A 278 3.03 -7.50 -15.57
N ASP A 279 3.48 -6.48 -14.85
CA ASP A 279 4.78 -6.49 -14.16
C ASP A 279 4.80 -7.47 -12.98
N ILE A 280 3.70 -7.60 -12.24
CA ILE A 280 3.56 -8.58 -11.14
C ILE A 280 3.49 -10.00 -11.70
N ILE A 281 2.70 -10.24 -12.74
CA ILE A 281 2.43 -11.59 -13.28
C ILE A 281 3.60 -12.08 -14.17
N ILE A 282 4.23 -11.20 -14.95
CA ILE A 282 5.36 -11.56 -15.82
C ILE A 282 6.66 -11.68 -15.01
N GLY A 283 6.83 -10.87 -13.96
CA GLY A 283 8.03 -10.91 -13.10
C GLY A 283 8.12 -12.15 -12.21
N THR A 284 7.06 -12.97 -12.11
CA THR A 284 7.03 -14.18 -11.29
C THR A 284 7.18 -15.45 -12.15
N ALA A 285 7.94 -16.43 -11.64
CA ALA A 285 8.09 -17.71 -12.31
C ALA A 285 6.76 -18.48 -12.36
N VAL A 286 6.38 -18.97 -13.54
CA VAL A 286 5.20 -19.83 -13.72
C VAL A 286 5.48 -21.18 -13.09
N LYS A 287 4.65 -21.59 -12.11
CA LYS A 287 4.80 -22.85 -11.35
C LYS A 287 3.96 -24.00 -11.91
N GLY A 288 2.86 -23.67 -12.60
CA GLY A 288 1.97 -24.69 -13.15
C GLY A 288 1.19 -24.20 -14.35
N LYS A 289 0.44 -25.13 -14.97
CA LYS A 289 -0.39 -24.91 -16.13
C LYS A 289 -1.81 -25.39 -15.85
N ILE A 290 -2.80 -24.57 -16.21
CA ILE A 290 -4.22 -24.89 -16.14
C ILE A 290 -4.76 -24.92 -17.57
N PHE A 291 -5.38 -26.00 -17.96
CA PHE A 291 -5.99 -26.16 -19.27
C PHE A 291 -7.49 -25.93 -19.18
N VAL A 292 -8.05 -25.21 -20.16
CA VAL A 292 -9.45 -24.78 -20.15
C VAL A 292 -10.17 -25.21 -21.41
N ASP A 293 -11.51 -25.27 -21.31
CA ASP A 293 -12.40 -25.54 -22.44
C ASP A 293 -12.62 -24.31 -23.33
N GLU A 294 -13.28 -24.52 -24.48
CA GLU A 294 -13.61 -23.45 -25.44
C GLU A 294 -14.52 -22.37 -24.86
N GLY A 295 -15.45 -22.74 -23.97
CA GLY A 295 -16.35 -21.79 -23.30
C GLY A 295 -15.60 -20.83 -22.39
N CYS A 296 -14.65 -21.38 -21.61
CA CYS A 296 -13.77 -20.60 -20.75
C CYS A 296 -12.83 -19.72 -21.57
N ARG A 297 -12.23 -20.24 -22.66
CA ARG A 297 -11.41 -19.47 -23.60
C ARG A 297 -12.13 -18.20 -24.07
N LYS A 298 -13.38 -18.33 -24.55
CA LYS A 298 -14.19 -17.20 -25.02
C LYS A 298 -14.47 -16.20 -23.87
N ALA A 299 -14.82 -16.71 -22.69
CA ALA A 299 -15.10 -15.86 -21.54
C ALA A 299 -13.87 -15.03 -21.11
N LEU A 300 -12.68 -15.65 -21.11
CA LEU A 300 -11.43 -14.97 -20.77
C LEU A 300 -11.03 -13.90 -21.81
N LEU A 301 -11.07 -14.24 -23.11
CA LEU A 301 -10.57 -13.38 -24.19
C LEU A 301 -11.55 -12.25 -24.53
N GLU A 302 -12.86 -12.53 -24.57
CA GLU A 302 -13.87 -11.60 -25.05
C GLU A 302 -14.53 -10.77 -23.96
N LYS A 303 -14.71 -11.37 -22.76
CA LYS A 303 -15.44 -10.74 -21.64
C LYS A 303 -14.54 -10.30 -20.49
N GLY A 304 -13.24 -10.68 -20.50
CA GLY A 304 -12.33 -10.39 -19.41
C GLY A 304 -12.78 -11.00 -18.07
N SER A 305 -13.38 -12.20 -18.12
CA SER A 305 -13.95 -12.88 -16.96
C SER A 305 -12.85 -13.49 -16.08
N SER A 306 -13.21 -13.81 -14.82
CA SER A 306 -12.38 -14.64 -13.94
C SER A 306 -12.33 -16.08 -14.45
N LEU A 307 -11.27 -16.83 -14.09
CA LEU A 307 -11.17 -18.25 -14.33
C LEU A 307 -11.98 -19.00 -13.26
N LEU A 308 -13.09 -19.61 -13.69
CA LEU A 308 -13.96 -20.43 -12.84
C LEU A 308 -13.55 -21.91 -12.92
N PRO A 309 -13.75 -22.70 -11.84
CA PRO A 309 -13.44 -24.13 -11.84
C PRO A 309 -14.16 -24.91 -12.93
N VAL A 310 -15.41 -24.55 -13.26
CA VAL A 310 -16.25 -25.23 -14.25
C VAL A 310 -15.63 -25.29 -15.65
N GLY A 311 -14.80 -24.31 -16.01
CA GLY A 311 -14.14 -24.23 -17.31
C GLY A 311 -12.76 -24.91 -17.36
N ILE A 312 -12.30 -25.53 -16.28
CA ILE A 312 -11.01 -26.19 -16.18
C ILE A 312 -11.15 -27.67 -16.55
N ILE A 313 -10.28 -28.16 -17.43
CA ILE A 313 -10.29 -29.54 -17.92
C ILE A 313 -9.07 -30.35 -17.51
N ASP A 314 -7.93 -29.71 -17.21
CA ASP A 314 -6.70 -30.37 -16.75
C ASP A 314 -5.78 -29.40 -16.01
N VAL A 315 -4.92 -29.93 -15.14
CA VAL A 315 -3.95 -29.18 -14.35
C VAL A 315 -2.59 -29.90 -14.36
N LYS A 316 -1.50 -29.18 -14.65
CA LYS A 316 -0.14 -29.71 -14.66
C LYS A 316 0.83 -28.85 -13.85
N GLY A 317 1.77 -29.49 -13.19
CA GLY A 317 2.77 -28.87 -12.32
C GLY A 317 2.28 -28.85 -10.87
N ASP A 318 3.20 -28.50 -9.99
CA ASP A 318 2.96 -28.38 -8.55
C ASP A 318 3.05 -26.92 -8.15
N PHE A 319 1.92 -26.37 -7.70
CA PHE A 319 1.82 -24.98 -7.28
C PHE A 319 0.89 -24.85 -6.07
N SER A 320 1.19 -23.87 -5.25
CA SER A 320 0.39 -23.48 -4.11
C SER A 320 -0.57 -22.32 -4.47
N ASP A 321 -1.55 -22.07 -3.60
CA ASP A 321 -2.33 -20.84 -3.64
C ASP A 321 -1.40 -19.62 -3.54
N GLY A 322 -1.62 -18.61 -4.37
CA GLY A 322 -0.76 -17.42 -4.53
C GLY A 322 0.38 -17.58 -5.52
N ASP A 323 0.62 -18.76 -6.09
CA ASP A 323 1.59 -18.95 -7.17
C ASP A 323 1.05 -18.49 -8.52
N THR A 324 1.96 -18.04 -9.39
CA THR A 324 1.63 -17.69 -10.77
C THR A 324 1.52 -18.95 -11.62
N VAL A 325 0.40 -19.10 -12.31
CA VAL A 325 0.12 -20.19 -13.25
C VAL A 325 -0.21 -19.66 -14.64
N ALA A 326 0.08 -20.46 -15.66
CA ALA A 326 -0.29 -20.18 -17.04
C ALA A 326 -1.57 -20.92 -17.42
N VAL A 327 -2.47 -20.25 -18.14
CA VAL A 327 -3.75 -20.79 -18.60
C VAL A 327 -3.63 -21.11 -20.08
N TYR A 328 -3.94 -22.35 -20.46
CA TYR A 328 -3.81 -22.88 -21.81
C TYR A 328 -5.15 -23.32 -22.37
N PHE A 329 -5.34 -23.05 -23.66
CA PHE A 329 -6.32 -23.78 -24.47
C PHE A 329 -5.55 -24.56 -25.55
N GLU A 330 -5.68 -25.86 -25.57
CA GLU A 330 -4.83 -26.74 -26.36
C GLU A 330 -3.34 -26.46 -26.10
N ASP A 331 -2.57 -26.11 -27.13
CA ASP A 331 -1.14 -25.76 -27.00
C ASP A 331 -0.87 -24.26 -26.91
N GLN A 332 -1.93 -23.44 -26.92
CA GLN A 332 -1.80 -21.98 -26.88
C GLN A 332 -1.92 -21.45 -25.45
N GLU A 333 -0.93 -20.70 -25.01
CA GLU A 333 -1.02 -19.91 -23.76
C GLU A 333 -1.95 -18.71 -23.96
N LEU A 334 -3.08 -18.69 -23.24
CA LEU A 334 -4.07 -17.63 -23.32
C LEU A 334 -3.83 -16.50 -22.32
N ALA A 335 -3.40 -16.89 -21.11
CA ALA A 335 -3.29 -15.96 -19.99
C ALA A 335 -2.31 -16.47 -18.94
N ARG A 336 -1.88 -15.59 -18.06
CA ARG A 336 -1.21 -15.89 -16.79
C ARG A 336 -1.97 -15.25 -15.66
N GLY A 337 -1.92 -15.86 -14.49
CA GLY A 337 -2.56 -15.28 -13.31
C GLY A 337 -2.12 -15.94 -12.03
N ILE A 338 -2.56 -15.34 -10.91
CA ILE A 338 -2.25 -15.83 -9.58
C ILE A 338 -3.40 -16.72 -9.11
N SER A 339 -3.07 -17.98 -8.81
CA SER A 339 -4.07 -18.98 -8.38
C SER A 339 -4.50 -18.75 -6.94
N HIS A 340 -5.80 -18.88 -6.68
CA HIS A 340 -6.37 -18.85 -5.33
C HIS A 340 -6.35 -20.23 -4.65
N TYR A 341 -6.03 -21.29 -5.39
CA TYR A 341 -6.02 -22.65 -4.92
C TYR A 341 -4.70 -23.35 -5.26
N SER A 342 -4.33 -24.35 -4.49
CA SER A 342 -3.23 -25.26 -4.83
C SER A 342 -3.57 -26.12 -6.05
N SER A 343 -2.55 -26.71 -6.69
CA SER A 343 -2.76 -27.66 -7.78
C SER A 343 -3.64 -28.84 -7.38
N GLU A 344 -3.50 -29.35 -6.17
CA GLU A 344 -4.33 -30.44 -5.62
C GLU A 344 -5.80 -30.02 -5.47
N ASP A 345 -6.04 -28.81 -4.96
CA ASP A 345 -7.41 -28.33 -4.78
C ASP A 345 -8.05 -27.98 -6.12
N VAL A 346 -7.30 -27.39 -7.07
CA VAL A 346 -7.82 -27.18 -8.43
C VAL A 346 -8.22 -28.51 -9.08
N GLN A 347 -7.46 -29.58 -8.89
CA GLN A 347 -7.81 -30.92 -9.39
C GLN A 347 -9.12 -31.45 -8.78
N LYS A 348 -9.40 -31.16 -7.50
CA LYS A 348 -10.66 -31.55 -6.86
C LYS A 348 -11.86 -30.77 -7.37
N ILE A 349 -11.70 -29.47 -7.61
CA ILE A 349 -12.80 -28.56 -7.97
C ILE A 349 -13.00 -28.35 -9.46
N MET A 350 -12.07 -28.79 -10.32
CA MET A 350 -12.19 -28.62 -11.78
C MET A 350 -13.48 -29.26 -12.29
N GLY A 351 -14.16 -28.58 -13.21
CA GLY A 351 -15.45 -28.99 -13.75
C GLY A 351 -16.65 -28.75 -12.83
N HIS A 352 -16.45 -28.34 -11.57
CA HIS A 352 -17.55 -28.06 -10.65
C HIS A 352 -18.05 -26.62 -10.81
N ARG A 353 -19.36 -26.42 -10.59
CA ARG A 353 -19.95 -25.09 -10.43
C ARG A 353 -19.71 -24.57 -9.02
N THR A 354 -19.87 -23.27 -8.83
CA THR A 354 -19.60 -22.57 -7.55
C THR A 354 -20.30 -23.22 -6.36
N GLU A 355 -21.55 -23.68 -6.52
CA GLU A 355 -22.34 -24.31 -5.45
C GLU A 355 -21.76 -25.66 -4.98
N GLY A 356 -20.98 -26.36 -5.80
CA GLY A 356 -20.38 -27.67 -5.49
C GLY A 356 -18.94 -27.60 -4.93
N LEU A 357 -18.34 -26.43 -4.84
CA LEU A 357 -16.92 -26.31 -4.48
C LEU A 357 -16.61 -26.77 -3.06
N SER A 358 -17.45 -26.40 -2.11
CA SER A 358 -17.27 -26.77 -0.69
C SER A 358 -17.37 -28.28 -0.47
N GLU A 359 -18.24 -28.97 -1.20
CA GLU A 359 -18.38 -30.41 -1.17
C GLU A 359 -17.15 -31.10 -1.78
N ALA A 360 -16.70 -30.62 -2.94
CA ALA A 360 -15.51 -31.15 -3.62
C ALA A 360 -14.23 -30.98 -2.80
N LEU A 361 -14.10 -29.88 -2.07
CA LEU A 361 -12.95 -29.60 -1.19
C LEU A 361 -13.05 -30.32 0.16
N GLY A 362 -14.23 -30.74 0.59
CA GLY A 362 -14.47 -31.23 1.96
C GLY A 362 -14.41 -30.16 3.03
N MET A 363 -14.42 -28.88 2.66
CA MET A 363 -14.38 -27.71 3.52
C MET A 363 -15.06 -26.51 2.84
N ALA A 364 -15.36 -25.46 3.59
CA ALA A 364 -15.86 -24.22 3.00
C ALA A 364 -14.88 -23.67 1.95
N ALA A 365 -15.36 -23.44 0.72
CA ALA A 365 -14.56 -22.90 -0.35
C ALA A 365 -14.20 -21.43 -0.03
N PRO A 366 -12.91 -21.08 0.04
CA PRO A 366 -12.50 -19.71 0.36
C PRO A 366 -12.78 -18.72 -0.77
N TYR A 367 -12.88 -19.19 -2.00
CA TYR A 367 -13.09 -18.37 -3.20
C TYR A 367 -13.98 -19.07 -4.22
N ASP A 368 -14.74 -18.29 -4.99
CA ASP A 368 -15.58 -18.81 -6.09
C ASP A 368 -14.80 -19.00 -7.40
N THR A 369 -13.59 -18.44 -7.47
CA THR A 369 -12.76 -18.39 -8.67
C THR A 369 -11.38 -18.99 -8.44
N VAL A 370 -10.83 -19.70 -9.43
CA VAL A 370 -9.45 -20.20 -9.40
C VAL A 370 -8.48 -19.05 -9.63
N ILE A 371 -8.78 -18.14 -10.56
CA ILE A 371 -8.04 -16.89 -10.77
C ILE A 371 -9.06 -15.78 -10.95
N HIS A 372 -9.02 -14.76 -10.09
CA HIS A 372 -9.88 -13.60 -10.25
C HIS A 372 -9.40 -12.76 -11.45
N ARG A 373 -10.35 -12.15 -12.19
CA ARG A 373 -10.04 -11.30 -13.37
C ARG A 373 -9.03 -10.20 -13.06
N ASP A 374 -9.00 -9.70 -11.82
CA ASP A 374 -8.06 -8.67 -11.40
C ASP A 374 -6.64 -9.22 -11.20
N ASN A 375 -6.48 -10.53 -11.11
CA ASN A 375 -5.21 -11.23 -10.95
C ASN A 375 -4.87 -12.06 -12.20
N LEU A 376 -5.53 -11.78 -13.34
CA LEU A 376 -5.37 -12.52 -14.60
C LEU A 376 -4.96 -11.55 -15.72
N LEU A 377 -3.88 -11.87 -16.41
CA LEU A 377 -3.36 -11.15 -17.57
C LEU A 377 -3.55 -12.00 -18.83
N VAL A 378 -4.36 -11.51 -19.76
CA VAL A 378 -4.54 -12.14 -21.07
C VAL A 378 -3.31 -11.84 -21.94
N MET A 379 -2.72 -12.90 -22.50
CA MET A 379 -1.59 -12.82 -23.44
C MET A 379 -2.15 -12.59 -24.85
N ARG A 380 -1.83 -11.44 -25.46
CA ARG A 380 -2.22 -11.10 -26.83
C ARG A 380 -1.04 -11.27 -27.77
#